data_25c623cb29375f1a61858e65dd137e29
#
_entry.id   25c623cb29375f1a61858e65dd137e29
#
_cell.length_a   1.000
_cell.length_b   1.000
_cell.length_c   1.000
_cell.angle_alpha   90.00
_cell.angle_beta   90.00
_cell.angle_gamma   90.00
#
_symmetry.space_group_name_H-M   'P 1'
#
loop_
_entity.id
_entity.type
_entity.pdbx_description
1 polymer ?
#
loop_
_entity_poly.entity_id
_entity_poly.type
_entity_poly.pdbx_seq_one_letter_code
_entity_poly.pdbx_strand_id
1 'polypeptide(L)'
;MFQLAPSLLTLTIDRRDNNVPKDASATRSNILDAAVQTLQRGGVEGFTLDAVARRAGVVKGLILYHYASRGRLLRAAASQIAASRSAALEHAWRSAPGTAGLDACWEELRRQAEDGTARAWISLCSAGLIDRSARNAAFEDAAREAVVDGCAVALATGVPLADARDAYDALWLTLLEVTAKR
;
A
#
# COMPACT_ATOMS: atom_id res chain seq x y z
N MET A 1 71.58 31.78 20.17
CA MET A 1 70.30 32.47 20.03
C MET A 1 69.34 31.48 19.33
N PHE A 2 68.62 30.69 20.16
CA PHE A 2 67.77 29.62 19.71
C PHE A 2 66.36 30.13 19.45
N GLN A 3 65.84 29.93 18.27
CA GLN A 3 64.50 30.28 17.89
C GLN A 3 63.67 28.99 17.72
N LEU A 4 62.86 28.71 18.72
CA LEU A 4 61.91 27.61 18.72
C LEU A 4 60.65 28.01 17.91
N ALA A 5 60.37 27.35 16.84
CA ALA A 5 59.08 27.43 16.14
C ALA A 5 58.04 26.53 16.83
N PRO A 6 56.80 26.98 17.07
CA PRO A 6 55.75 26.11 17.58
C PRO A 6 55.09 25.37 16.39
N SER A 7 55.19 24.04 16.41
CA SER A 7 54.40 23.15 15.56
C SER A 7 52.93 23.27 15.95
N LEU A 8 52.15 23.93 15.10
CA LEU A 8 50.68 23.85 15.16
C LEU A 8 50.25 22.49 14.61
N LEU A 9 49.93 21.59 15.52
CA LEU A 9 49.14 20.41 15.23
C LEU A 9 47.74 20.86 14.86
N THR A 10 47.50 21.04 13.56
CA THR A 10 46.17 21.20 13.03
C THR A 10 45.44 19.85 13.15
N LEU A 11 44.67 19.68 14.21
CA LEU A 11 43.69 18.59 14.31
C LEU A 11 42.65 18.82 13.20
N THR A 12 42.89 18.18 12.07
CA THR A 12 41.86 18.02 11.05
C THR A 12 40.77 17.14 11.65
N ILE A 13 39.70 17.76 12.15
CA ILE A 13 38.47 17.05 12.46
C ILE A 13 37.95 16.56 11.13
N ASP A 14 38.27 15.32 10.81
CA ASP A 14 37.68 14.57 9.72
C ASP A 14 36.16 14.49 9.99
N ARG A 15 35.41 15.34 9.28
CA ARG A 15 33.95 15.26 9.20
C ARG A 15 33.62 14.00 8.40
N ARG A 16 33.91 12.84 8.98
CA ARG A 16 33.38 11.59 8.51
C ARG A 16 31.92 11.51 8.87
N ASP A 17 31.14 11.54 7.82
CA ASP A 17 29.94 10.78 7.64
C ASP A 17 28.69 11.25 8.39
N ASN A 18 28.06 12.26 7.79
CA ASN A 18 26.60 12.27 7.68
C ASN A 18 26.16 11.18 6.67
N ASN A 19 26.77 10.02 6.74
CA ASN A 19 26.28 8.82 6.10
C ASN A 19 25.33 8.11 7.07
N VAL A 20 24.16 8.72 7.34
CA VAL A 20 23.01 7.93 7.77
C VAL A 20 22.76 6.96 6.63
N PRO A 21 22.89 5.65 6.84
CA PRO A 21 23.16 4.72 5.77
C PRO A 21 22.02 4.72 4.77
N LYS A 22 22.32 4.99 3.51
CA LYS A 22 21.47 4.61 2.35
C LYS A 22 20.96 3.17 2.54
N ASP A 23 21.75 2.30 3.14
CA ASP A 23 21.42 0.93 3.50
C ASP A 23 20.29 0.80 4.52
N ALA A 24 20.17 1.67 5.54
CA ALA A 24 19.11 1.58 6.53
C ALA A 24 17.75 1.95 5.97
N SER A 25 17.70 2.97 5.09
CA SER A 25 16.46 3.35 4.39
C SER A 25 16.06 2.29 3.37
N ALA A 26 17.00 1.78 2.59
CA ALA A 26 16.77 0.71 1.62
C ALA A 26 16.30 -0.58 2.32
N THR A 27 16.95 -0.94 3.43
CA THR A 27 16.56 -2.11 4.23
C THR A 27 15.14 -1.95 4.80
N ARG A 28 14.80 -0.76 5.32
CA ARG A 28 13.47 -0.47 5.84
C ARG A 28 12.39 -0.60 4.74
N SER A 29 12.66 -0.08 3.55
CA SER A 29 11.77 -0.20 2.39
C SER A 29 11.60 -1.66 1.98
N ASN A 30 12.69 -2.41 1.83
CA ASN A 30 12.65 -3.83 1.50
C ASN A 30 11.79 -4.66 2.50
N ILE A 31 11.92 -4.39 3.80
CA ILE A 31 11.09 -5.01 4.83
C ILE A 31 9.61 -4.65 4.63
N LEU A 32 9.31 -3.40 4.31
CA LEU A 32 7.94 -2.94 4.11
C LEU A 32 7.32 -3.55 2.86
N ASP A 33 8.05 -3.64 1.77
CA ASP A 33 7.61 -4.28 0.53
C ASP A 33 7.36 -5.79 0.74
N ALA A 34 8.23 -6.46 1.48
CA ALA A 34 8.03 -7.85 1.88
C ALA A 34 6.80 -8.03 2.79
N ALA A 35 6.50 -7.05 3.64
CA ALA A 35 5.32 -7.04 4.49
C ALA A 35 4.03 -6.90 3.65
N VAL A 36 4.01 -5.98 2.69
CA VAL A 36 2.91 -5.82 1.72
C VAL A 36 2.66 -7.12 0.96
N GLN A 37 3.70 -7.71 0.38
CA GLN A 37 3.58 -8.99 -0.35
C GLN A 37 3.11 -10.13 0.55
N THR A 38 3.44 -10.11 1.84
CA THR A 38 2.96 -11.12 2.79
C THR A 38 1.47 -10.98 3.02
N LEU A 39 0.96 -9.75 3.12
CA LEU A 39 -0.47 -9.45 3.21
C LEU A 39 -1.22 -9.84 1.93
N GLN A 40 -0.67 -9.53 0.76
CA GLN A 40 -1.28 -9.91 -0.53
C GLN A 40 -1.47 -11.41 -0.69
N ARG A 41 -0.55 -12.21 -0.14
CA ARG A 41 -0.61 -13.68 -0.22
C ARG A 41 -1.48 -14.33 0.82
N GLY A 42 -1.44 -13.86 2.07
CA GLY A 42 -2.03 -14.57 3.22
C GLY A 42 -2.93 -13.72 4.11
N GLY A 43 -3.21 -12.47 3.73
CA GLY A 43 -4.00 -11.56 4.57
C GLY A 43 -3.34 -11.30 5.92
N VAL A 44 -4.14 -10.78 6.86
CA VAL A 44 -3.70 -10.51 8.25
C VAL A 44 -3.39 -11.80 9.03
N GLU A 45 -4.10 -12.88 8.73
CA GLU A 45 -3.91 -14.19 9.39
C GLU A 45 -2.54 -14.77 9.04
N GLY A 46 -2.13 -14.70 7.77
CA GLY A 46 -0.82 -15.17 7.31
C GLY A 46 0.34 -14.24 7.63
N PHE A 47 0.08 -13.07 8.20
CA PHE A 47 1.10 -12.06 8.48
C PHE A 47 1.89 -12.38 9.75
N THR A 48 3.09 -12.96 9.60
CA THR A 48 4.02 -13.23 10.69
C THR A 48 5.38 -12.57 10.42
N LEU A 49 6.12 -12.21 11.49
CA LEU A 49 7.47 -11.66 11.32
C LEU A 49 8.41 -12.65 10.62
N ASP A 50 8.22 -13.95 10.82
CA ASP A 50 9.03 -14.99 10.19
C ASP A 50 8.72 -15.10 8.68
N ALA A 51 7.46 -14.93 8.28
CA ALA A 51 7.08 -14.89 6.86
C ALA A 51 7.67 -13.66 6.16
N VAL A 52 7.63 -12.49 6.82
CA VAL A 52 8.24 -11.25 6.30
C VAL A 52 9.75 -11.38 6.24
N ALA A 53 10.40 -11.90 7.28
CA ALA A 53 11.84 -12.09 7.36
C ALA A 53 12.37 -12.95 6.19
N ARG A 54 11.73 -14.11 5.96
CA ARG A 54 12.06 -14.98 4.81
C ARG A 54 11.92 -14.28 3.48
N ARG A 55 10.86 -13.48 3.31
CA ARG A 55 10.60 -12.77 2.05
C ARG A 55 11.56 -11.62 1.82
N ALA A 56 11.87 -10.86 2.86
CA ALA A 56 12.81 -9.74 2.80
C ALA A 56 14.29 -10.21 2.73
N GLY A 57 14.56 -11.48 3.00
CA GLY A 57 15.93 -11.99 3.09
C GLY A 57 16.69 -11.45 4.30
N VAL A 58 16.01 -11.15 5.41
CA VAL A 58 16.61 -10.57 6.61
C VAL A 58 16.30 -11.40 7.86
N VAL A 59 17.07 -11.18 8.92
CA VAL A 59 16.77 -11.79 10.22
C VAL A 59 15.66 -11.02 10.93
N LYS A 60 14.83 -11.72 11.73
CA LYS A 60 13.71 -11.15 12.48
C LYS A 60 14.10 -9.97 13.39
N GLY A 61 15.30 -10.03 13.99
CA GLY A 61 15.84 -8.94 14.81
C GLY A 61 15.98 -7.61 14.07
N LEU A 62 16.34 -7.66 12.79
CA LEU A 62 16.45 -6.46 11.95
C LEU A 62 15.07 -5.84 11.66
N ILE A 63 14.04 -6.66 11.49
CA ILE A 63 12.67 -6.16 11.37
C ILE A 63 12.24 -5.42 12.66
N LEU A 64 12.53 -6.02 13.82
CA LEU A 64 12.20 -5.41 15.12
C LEU A 64 13.00 -4.13 15.37
N TYR A 65 14.23 -4.06 14.90
CA TYR A 65 15.03 -2.84 14.94
C TYR A 65 14.36 -1.70 14.15
N HIS A 66 13.88 -1.95 12.92
CA HIS A 66 13.28 -0.92 12.06
C HIS A 66 11.84 -0.56 12.43
N TYR A 67 11.06 -1.51 12.92
CA TYR A 67 9.60 -1.33 13.12
C TYR A 67 9.13 -1.54 14.57
N ALA A 68 10.03 -1.89 15.48
CA ALA A 68 9.82 -2.10 16.90
C ALA A 68 8.82 -3.25 17.25
N SER A 69 7.80 -3.50 16.44
CA SER A 69 6.84 -4.59 16.69
C SER A 69 6.15 -5.07 15.41
N ARG A 70 5.59 -6.31 15.44
CA ARG A 70 4.71 -6.84 14.38
C ARG A 70 3.54 -5.88 14.08
N GLY A 71 2.92 -5.32 15.13
CA GLY A 71 1.77 -4.42 14.97
C GLY A 71 2.12 -3.10 14.28
N ARG A 72 3.32 -2.55 14.55
CA ARG A 72 3.78 -1.33 13.83
C ARG A 72 4.09 -1.62 12.37
N LEU A 73 4.75 -2.73 12.07
CA LEU A 73 5.01 -3.14 10.69
C LEU A 73 3.70 -3.39 9.94
N LEU A 74 2.75 -4.08 10.58
CA LEU A 74 1.44 -4.37 9.99
C LEU A 74 0.68 -3.07 9.66
N ARG A 75 0.66 -2.10 10.58
CA ARG A 75 0.04 -0.78 10.30
C ARG A 75 0.74 -0.02 9.17
N ALA A 76 2.06 -0.05 9.12
CA ALA A 76 2.81 0.59 8.02
C ALA A 76 2.47 -0.05 6.67
N ALA A 77 2.41 -1.38 6.59
CA ALA A 77 2.01 -2.10 5.38
C ALA A 77 0.54 -1.83 5.01
N ALA A 78 -0.37 -1.75 5.99
CA ALA A 78 -1.76 -1.40 5.77
C ALA A 78 -1.90 0.01 5.18
N SER A 79 -1.18 1.00 5.71
CA SER A 79 -1.16 2.36 5.18
C SER A 79 -0.62 2.42 3.76
N GLN A 80 0.42 1.65 3.44
CA GLN A 80 0.97 1.59 2.09
C GLN A 80 -0.02 0.96 1.10
N ILE A 81 -0.68 -0.14 1.47
CA ILE A 81 -1.71 -0.78 0.63
C ILE A 81 -2.87 0.20 0.39
N ALA A 82 -3.36 0.86 1.44
CA ALA A 82 -4.44 1.83 1.33
C ALA A 82 -4.07 2.98 0.36
N ALA A 83 -2.92 3.60 0.56
CA ALA A 83 -2.46 4.71 -0.27
C ALA A 83 -2.24 4.28 -1.73
N SER A 84 -1.57 3.16 -1.97
CA SER A 84 -1.31 2.66 -3.33
C SER A 84 -2.58 2.28 -4.07
N ARG A 85 -3.52 1.60 -3.37
CA ARG A 85 -4.83 1.23 -3.92
C ARG A 85 -5.64 2.46 -4.32
N SER A 86 -5.77 3.43 -3.40
CA SER A 86 -6.51 4.66 -3.66
C SER A 86 -5.91 5.45 -4.84
N ALA A 87 -4.60 5.62 -4.86
CA ALA A 87 -3.93 6.33 -5.94
C ALA A 87 -4.10 5.63 -7.30
N ALA A 88 -4.04 4.30 -7.34
CA ALA A 88 -4.21 3.52 -8.56
C ALA A 88 -5.65 3.64 -9.11
N LEU A 89 -6.66 3.54 -8.25
CA LEU A 89 -8.07 3.70 -8.64
C LEU A 89 -8.39 5.13 -9.08
N GLU A 90 -7.87 6.12 -8.37
CA GLU A 90 -8.03 7.53 -8.77
C GLU A 90 -7.35 7.82 -10.10
N HIS A 91 -6.16 7.28 -10.32
CA HIS A 91 -5.47 7.38 -11.60
C HIS A 91 -6.27 6.72 -12.72
N ALA A 92 -6.79 5.52 -12.53
CA ALA A 92 -7.63 4.81 -13.48
C ALA A 92 -8.88 5.63 -13.82
N TRP A 93 -9.56 6.15 -12.81
CA TRP A 93 -10.75 7.00 -12.99
C TRP A 93 -10.49 8.23 -13.85
N ARG A 94 -9.34 8.89 -13.64
CA ARG A 94 -8.96 10.11 -14.36
C ARG A 94 -8.28 9.87 -15.70
N SER A 95 -7.94 8.63 -16.02
CA SER A 95 -7.18 8.29 -17.23
C SER A 95 -7.97 8.49 -18.51
N ALA A 96 -9.31 8.45 -18.44
CA ALA A 96 -10.18 8.62 -19.60
C ALA A 96 -11.52 9.27 -19.20
N PRO A 97 -12.14 10.07 -20.10
CA PRO A 97 -13.41 10.72 -19.84
C PRO A 97 -14.59 9.74 -19.94
N GLY A 98 -15.67 10.01 -19.19
CA GLY A 98 -16.94 9.30 -19.28
C GLY A 98 -16.82 7.81 -18.91
N THR A 99 -17.50 6.94 -19.65
CA THR A 99 -17.54 5.50 -19.36
C THR A 99 -16.18 4.79 -19.53
N ALA A 100 -15.28 5.35 -20.32
CA ALA A 100 -13.93 4.78 -20.46
C ALA A 100 -13.12 4.83 -19.14
N GLY A 101 -13.39 5.80 -18.26
CA GLY A 101 -12.82 5.83 -16.91
C GLY A 101 -13.35 4.69 -16.03
N LEU A 102 -14.62 4.27 -16.21
CA LEU A 102 -15.18 3.11 -15.54
C LEU A 102 -14.50 1.81 -15.97
N ASP A 103 -14.26 1.65 -17.27
CA ASP A 103 -13.53 0.49 -17.80
C ASP A 103 -12.10 0.43 -17.25
N ALA A 104 -11.42 1.56 -17.17
CA ALA A 104 -10.10 1.64 -16.58
C ALA A 104 -10.10 1.27 -15.08
N CYS A 105 -11.11 1.70 -14.32
CA CYS A 105 -11.29 1.29 -12.92
C CYS A 105 -11.55 -0.22 -12.79
N TRP A 106 -12.36 -0.79 -13.69
CA TRP A 106 -12.59 -2.23 -13.71
C TRP A 106 -11.31 -3.03 -13.95
N GLU A 107 -10.49 -2.63 -14.92
CA GLU A 107 -9.21 -3.28 -15.20
C GLU A 107 -8.26 -3.18 -14.00
N GLU A 108 -8.26 -2.05 -13.30
CA GLU A 108 -7.48 -1.89 -12.07
C GLU A 108 -7.98 -2.81 -10.95
N LEU A 109 -9.30 -2.94 -10.75
CA LEU A 109 -9.89 -3.87 -9.79
C LEU A 109 -9.54 -5.32 -10.10
N ARG A 110 -9.60 -5.71 -11.38
CA ARG A 110 -9.21 -7.03 -11.85
C ARG A 110 -7.73 -7.30 -11.54
N ARG A 111 -6.85 -6.36 -11.83
CA ARG A 111 -5.42 -6.44 -11.52
C ARG A 111 -5.19 -6.62 -10.01
N GLN A 112 -5.88 -5.84 -9.18
CA GLN A 112 -5.78 -5.95 -7.72
C GLN A 112 -6.28 -7.30 -7.18
N ALA A 113 -7.26 -7.91 -7.83
CA ALA A 113 -7.71 -9.26 -7.48
C ALA A 113 -6.63 -10.31 -7.83
N GLU A 114 -6.00 -10.20 -8.99
CA GLU A 114 -4.96 -11.10 -9.46
C GLU A 114 -3.67 -11.03 -8.62
N ASP A 115 -3.21 -9.83 -8.28
CA ASP A 115 -1.99 -9.63 -7.50
C ASP A 115 -2.17 -9.81 -5.98
N GLY A 116 -3.42 -10.02 -5.53
CA GLY A 116 -3.78 -10.22 -4.13
C GLY A 116 -3.99 -8.94 -3.32
N THR A 117 -3.90 -7.77 -3.93
CA THR A 117 -4.16 -6.47 -3.26
C THR A 117 -5.59 -6.40 -2.74
N ALA A 118 -6.59 -6.87 -3.50
CA ALA A 118 -7.97 -6.92 -3.06
C ALA A 118 -8.16 -7.81 -1.81
N ARG A 119 -7.51 -8.98 -1.78
CA ARG A 119 -7.51 -9.86 -0.61
C ARG A 119 -6.90 -9.20 0.61
N ALA A 120 -5.73 -8.58 0.45
CA ALA A 120 -5.06 -7.85 1.53
C ALA A 120 -5.96 -6.73 2.06
N TRP A 121 -6.56 -5.94 1.18
CA TRP A 121 -7.48 -4.86 1.52
C TRP A 121 -8.66 -5.36 2.36
N ILE A 122 -9.38 -6.37 1.90
CA ILE A 122 -10.53 -6.93 2.60
C ILE A 122 -10.13 -7.46 3.98
N SER A 123 -9.02 -8.20 4.07
CA SER A 123 -8.50 -8.73 5.33
C SER A 123 -8.13 -7.61 6.32
N LEU A 124 -7.55 -6.51 5.85
CA LEU A 124 -7.21 -5.35 6.66
C LEU A 124 -8.46 -4.59 7.14
N CYS A 125 -9.47 -4.43 6.26
CA CYS A 125 -10.75 -3.83 6.63
C CYS A 125 -11.48 -4.66 7.69
N SER A 126 -11.53 -5.98 7.51
CA SER A 126 -12.16 -6.91 8.45
C SER A 126 -11.47 -6.91 9.82
N ALA A 127 -10.15 -6.73 9.83
CA ALA A 127 -9.36 -6.62 11.07
C ALA A 127 -9.41 -5.21 11.72
N GLY A 128 -10.14 -4.24 11.15
CA GLY A 128 -10.24 -2.88 11.66
C GLY A 128 -8.93 -2.08 11.57
N LEU A 129 -8.04 -2.48 10.68
CA LEU A 129 -6.71 -1.84 10.52
C LEU A 129 -6.71 -0.69 9.50
N ILE A 130 -7.78 -0.52 8.74
CA ILE A 130 -8.00 0.59 7.81
C ILE A 130 -9.01 1.54 8.42
N ASP A 131 -8.60 2.78 8.61
CA ASP A 131 -9.50 3.84 9.06
C ASP A 131 -10.46 4.23 7.92
N ARG A 132 -11.75 4.36 8.25
CA ARG A 132 -12.78 4.80 7.31
C ARG A 132 -12.52 6.21 6.77
N SER A 133 -11.93 7.08 7.58
CA SER A 133 -11.58 8.45 7.15
C SER A 133 -10.52 8.43 6.05
N ALA A 134 -9.55 7.53 6.12
CA ALA A 134 -8.54 7.36 5.06
C ALA A 134 -9.12 6.75 3.78
N ARG A 135 -10.20 5.97 3.87
CA ARG A 135 -10.94 5.45 2.71
C ARG A 135 -11.70 6.55 1.98
N ASN A 136 -12.39 7.39 2.74
CA ASN A 136 -13.24 8.45 2.18
C ASN A 136 -12.45 9.60 1.54
N ALA A 137 -11.20 9.81 1.95
CA ALA A 137 -10.35 10.85 1.36
C ALA A 137 -10.01 10.61 -0.13
N ALA A 138 -10.11 9.36 -0.60
CA ALA A 138 -9.81 9.00 -1.99
C ALA A 138 -11.05 9.05 -2.91
N PHE A 139 -12.26 9.02 -2.34
CA PHE A 139 -13.51 9.03 -3.10
C PHE A 139 -14.48 10.00 -2.45
N GLU A 140 -14.71 11.14 -3.09
CA GLU A 140 -15.69 12.16 -2.66
C GLU A 140 -17.13 11.62 -2.63
N ASP A 141 -17.36 10.42 -3.21
CA ASP A 141 -18.66 9.79 -3.35
C ASP A 141 -18.68 8.41 -2.67
N ALA A 142 -19.41 8.31 -1.55
CA ALA A 142 -19.58 7.07 -0.79
C ALA A 142 -20.21 5.92 -1.63
N ALA A 143 -21.03 6.25 -2.64
CA ALA A 143 -21.59 5.25 -3.52
C ALA A 143 -20.53 4.61 -4.43
N ARG A 144 -19.61 5.43 -4.94
CA ARG A 144 -18.47 4.95 -5.74
C ARG A 144 -17.58 4.02 -4.94
N GLU A 145 -17.26 4.37 -3.68
CA GLU A 145 -16.49 3.52 -2.79
C GLU A 145 -17.18 2.17 -2.56
N ALA A 146 -18.50 2.18 -2.31
CA ALA A 146 -19.26 0.95 -2.07
C ALA A 146 -19.26 0.01 -3.29
N VAL A 147 -19.35 0.56 -4.51
CA VAL A 147 -19.24 -0.22 -5.76
C VAL A 147 -17.87 -0.89 -5.88
N VAL A 148 -16.82 -0.10 -5.71
CA VAL A 148 -15.43 -0.56 -5.85
C VAL A 148 -15.10 -1.62 -4.79
N ASP A 149 -15.51 -1.43 -3.55
CA ASP A 149 -15.28 -2.40 -2.48
C ASP A 149 -16.13 -3.67 -2.67
N GLY A 150 -17.38 -3.53 -3.11
CA GLY A 150 -18.23 -4.66 -3.44
C GLY A 150 -17.67 -5.53 -4.55
N CYS A 151 -17.18 -4.93 -5.63
CA CYS A 151 -16.51 -5.64 -6.72
C CYS A 151 -15.19 -6.28 -6.26
N ALA A 152 -14.41 -5.60 -5.43
CA ALA A 152 -13.18 -6.17 -4.87
C ALA A 152 -13.48 -7.41 -4.02
N VAL A 153 -14.55 -7.41 -3.21
CA VAL A 153 -15.02 -8.58 -2.45
C VAL A 153 -15.43 -9.70 -3.39
N ALA A 154 -16.27 -9.41 -4.38
CA ALA A 154 -16.74 -10.41 -5.33
C ALA A 154 -15.59 -11.13 -6.03
N LEU A 155 -14.64 -10.37 -6.58
CA LEU A 155 -13.45 -10.92 -7.26
C LEU A 155 -12.55 -11.72 -6.32
N ALA A 156 -12.35 -11.24 -5.09
CA ALA A 156 -11.50 -11.92 -4.11
C ALA A 156 -12.13 -13.21 -3.55
N THR A 157 -13.45 -13.33 -3.58
CA THR A 157 -14.21 -14.53 -3.11
C THR A 157 -14.49 -15.54 -4.21
N GLY A 158 -14.05 -15.28 -5.45
CA GLY A 158 -14.13 -16.22 -6.56
C GLY A 158 -15.43 -16.14 -7.35
N VAL A 159 -16.16 -15.03 -7.28
CA VAL A 159 -17.26 -14.76 -8.22
C VAL A 159 -16.69 -14.78 -9.65
N PRO A 160 -17.34 -15.44 -10.62
CA PRO A 160 -16.91 -15.43 -12.00
C PRO A 160 -16.72 -14.01 -12.54
N LEU A 161 -15.65 -13.78 -13.28
CA LEU A 161 -15.29 -12.45 -13.77
C LEU A 161 -16.42 -11.78 -14.58
N ALA A 162 -17.15 -12.56 -15.37
CA ALA A 162 -18.27 -12.08 -16.16
C ALA A 162 -19.41 -11.56 -15.25
N ASP A 163 -19.79 -12.34 -14.26
CA ASP A 163 -20.87 -11.99 -13.33
C ASP A 163 -20.51 -10.75 -12.48
N ALA A 164 -19.25 -10.66 -12.04
CA ALA A 164 -18.76 -9.50 -11.32
C ALA A 164 -18.71 -8.24 -12.21
N ARG A 165 -18.40 -8.40 -13.52
CA ARG A 165 -18.44 -7.31 -14.49
C ARG A 165 -19.87 -6.83 -14.75
N ASP A 166 -20.79 -7.75 -14.97
CA ASP A 166 -22.20 -7.43 -15.21
C ASP A 166 -22.80 -6.67 -14.01
N ALA A 167 -22.48 -7.09 -12.79
CA ALA A 167 -22.91 -6.40 -11.58
C ALA A 167 -22.31 -4.97 -11.47
N TYR A 168 -21.05 -4.82 -11.83
CA TYR A 168 -20.36 -3.53 -11.87
C TYR A 168 -21.03 -2.58 -12.87
N ASP A 169 -21.28 -3.03 -14.10
CA ASP A 169 -21.88 -2.21 -15.14
C ASP A 169 -23.32 -1.82 -14.79
N ALA A 170 -24.13 -2.77 -14.28
CA ALA A 170 -25.51 -2.50 -13.85
C ALA A 170 -25.57 -1.44 -12.74
N LEU A 171 -24.65 -1.49 -11.79
CA LEU A 171 -24.62 -0.55 -10.67
C LEU A 171 -24.24 0.86 -11.14
N TRP A 172 -23.24 0.99 -12.02
CA TRP A 172 -22.86 2.27 -12.60
C TRP A 172 -23.94 2.87 -13.48
N LEU A 173 -24.63 2.09 -14.30
CA LEU A 173 -25.77 2.55 -15.09
C LEU A 173 -26.87 3.11 -14.18
N THR A 174 -27.19 2.42 -13.09
CA THR A 174 -28.17 2.89 -12.11
C THR A 174 -27.75 4.21 -11.46
N LEU A 175 -26.49 4.36 -11.06
CA LEU A 175 -25.96 5.59 -10.48
C LEU A 175 -26.00 6.76 -11.48
N LEU A 176 -25.65 6.54 -12.75
CA LEU A 176 -25.70 7.55 -13.79
C LEU A 176 -27.13 8.01 -14.08
N GLU A 177 -28.10 7.09 -14.10
CA GLU A 177 -29.53 7.43 -14.26
C GLU A 177 -30.06 8.28 -13.11
N VAL A 178 -29.67 7.97 -11.87
CA VAL A 178 -30.09 8.74 -10.68
C VAL A 178 -29.48 10.14 -10.69
N THR A 179 -28.23 10.28 -11.11
CA THR A 179 -27.56 11.59 -11.16
C THR A 179 -28.07 12.48 -12.31
N ALA A 180 -28.46 11.88 -13.44
CA ALA A 180 -29.02 12.61 -14.59
C ALA A 180 -30.41 13.18 -14.35
N LYS A 181 -31.14 12.67 -13.34
CA LYS A 181 -32.49 13.11 -12.97
C LYS A 181 -32.51 14.22 -11.90
N ARG A 182 -31.37 14.66 -11.41
CA ARG A 182 -31.20 15.78 -10.47
C ARG A 182 -30.74 17.05 -11.16
#